data_e57edf4886884737e8af79e7f5b0223c
#
_entry.id   e57edf4886884737e8af79e7f5b0223c
#
_cell.length_a   1.000
_cell.length_b   1.000
_cell.length_c   1.000
_cell.angle_alpha   90.00
_cell.angle_beta   90.00
_cell.angle_gamma   90.00
#
_symmetry.space_group_name_H-M   'P 1'
#
loop_
_entity.id
_entity.type
_entity.pdbx_description
1 polymer ?
#
loop_
_entity_poly.entity_id
_entity_poly.type
_entity_poly.pdbx_seq_one_letter_code
_entity_poly.pdbx_strand_id
1 'polypeptide(L)'
;QIAMEETKFYHALKIDNDRCVGCTHCMTKCPTGAIRIREGKASIRKGWCVDCGECLKACPAEAIYVEQDDFQKIFDYKARVVLVPTVFIGQFSKYTTEEEIFSALYELGFTHVFQVEFTADMIHREMLRQMEQAEEKPVISSFCPAIVRLIQVRFPALVDNILLVKSPVNATATYYHKMLEEDGFSSEEIG
;
A
#
# COMPACT_ATOMS: atom_id res chain seq x y z
N GLN A 1 7.33 27.93 4.81
CA GLN A 1 7.26 27.45 3.39
C GLN A 1 8.24 26.30 3.28
N ILE A 2 7.76 25.07 3.53
CA ILE A 2 8.52 23.86 3.22
C ILE A 2 8.43 23.73 1.70
N ALA A 3 9.53 24.04 0.99
CA ALA A 3 9.67 23.74 -0.40
C ALA A 3 9.43 22.23 -0.56
N MET A 4 8.35 21.87 -1.27
CA MET A 4 8.13 20.50 -1.70
C MET A 4 9.22 20.19 -2.72
N GLU A 5 10.37 19.66 -2.25
CA GLU A 5 11.23 18.90 -3.14
C GLU A 5 10.34 17.90 -3.86
N GLU A 6 10.45 17.83 -5.17
CA GLU A 6 9.78 16.84 -6.00
C GLU A 6 10.33 15.44 -5.60
N THR A 7 9.84 14.93 -4.49
CA THR A 7 10.01 13.50 -4.21
C THR A 7 9.39 12.79 -5.39
N LYS A 8 10.20 12.03 -6.11
CA LYS A 8 9.76 11.16 -7.21
C LYS A 8 8.74 10.18 -6.66
N PHE A 9 7.49 10.62 -6.56
CA PHE A 9 6.41 9.74 -6.13
C PHE A 9 6.15 8.73 -7.24
N TYR A 10 6.38 7.47 -6.96
CA TYR A 10 6.08 6.38 -7.86
C TYR A 10 4.58 6.09 -7.81
N HIS A 11 3.94 6.03 -8.97
CA HIS A 11 2.55 5.64 -9.11
C HIS A 11 2.47 4.24 -9.69
N ALA A 12 1.83 3.33 -8.95
CA ALA A 12 1.58 1.97 -9.41
C ALA A 12 0.51 1.92 -10.51
N LEU A 13 -0.43 2.88 -10.51
CA LEU A 13 -1.49 2.94 -11.53
C LEU A 13 -0.95 3.48 -12.85
N LYS A 14 -1.15 2.71 -13.91
CA LYS A 14 -0.77 3.03 -15.31
C LYS A 14 -1.99 2.95 -16.22
N ILE A 15 -1.88 3.57 -17.38
CA ILE A 15 -2.93 3.57 -18.41
C ILE A 15 -2.37 2.97 -19.68
N ASP A 16 -3.02 1.92 -20.15
CA ASP A 16 -2.81 1.37 -21.49
C ASP A 16 -3.57 2.24 -22.51
N ASN A 17 -2.81 2.98 -23.29
CA ASN A 17 -3.38 3.90 -24.28
C ASN A 17 -4.04 3.18 -25.44
N ASP A 18 -3.64 1.94 -25.77
CA ASP A 18 -4.24 1.20 -26.88
C ASP A 18 -5.65 0.73 -26.51
N ARG A 19 -5.84 0.32 -25.25
CA ARG A 19 -7.15 -0.08 -24.72
C ARG A 19 -8.04 1.12 -24.34
N CYS A 20 -7.45 2.28 -24.04
CA CYS A 20 -8.20 3.45 -23.58
C CYS A 20 -9.06 4.03 -24.71
N VAL A 21 -10.36 4.18 -24.48
CA VAL A 21 -11.33 4.75 -25.43
C VAL A 21 -11.77 6.18 -25.09
N GLY A 22 -11.16 6.82 -24.08
CA GLY A 22 -11.45 8.20 -23.68
C GLY A 22 -12.86 8.43 -23.07
N CYS A 23 -13.51 7.42 -22.53
CA CYS A 23 -14.92 7.45 -22.05
C CYS A 23 -15.17 8.31 -20.80
N THR A 24 -14.17 8.91 -20.18
CA THR A 24 -14.23 9.81 -19.02
C THR A 24 -14.59 9.19 -17.65
N HIS A 25 -15.02 7.94 -17.55
CA HIS A 25 -15.43 7.31 -16.27
C HIS A 25 -14.37 7.43 -15.18
N CYS A 26 -13.10 7.17 -15.49
CA CYS A 26 -11.99 7.30 -14.56
C CYS A 26 -11.78 8.74 -14.06
N MET A 27 -12.03 9.73 -14.92
CA MET A 27 -11.90 11.14 -14.57
C MET A 27 -12.99 11.57 -13.59
N THR A 28 -14.23 11.12 -13.76
CA THR A 28 -15.36 11.48 -12.88
C THR A 28 -15.27 10.82 -11.51
N LYS A 29 -14.61 9.66 -11.40
CA LYS A 29 -14.42 8.94 -10.14
C LYS A 29 -13.17 9.37 -9.37
N CYS A 30 -12.27 10.12 -9.98
CA CYS A 30 -11.03 10.51 -9.33
C CYS A 30 -11.24 11.55 -8.23
N PRO A 31 -10.96 11.23 -6.94
CA PRO A 31 -11.26 12.14 -5.82
C PRO A 31 -10.38 13.39 -5.81
N THR A 32 -9.19 13.31 -6.44
CA THR A 32 -8.25 14.43 -6.51
C THR A 32 -8.30 15.16 -7.85
N GLY A 33 -9.05 14.65 -8.83
CA GLY A 33 -9.04 15.18 -10.19
C GLY A 33 -7.68 15.00 -10.90
N ALA A 34 -6.93 13.95 -10.54
CA ALA A 34 -5.63 13.67 -11.14
C ALA A 34 -5.71 13.21 -12.60
N ILE A 35 -6.88 12.70 -13.05
CA ILE A 35 -7.03 12.19 -14.40
C ILE A 35 -7.54 13.27 -15.32
N ARG A 36 -6.96 13.32 -16.53
CA ARG A 36 -7.38 14.20 -17.63
C ARG A 36 -7.52 13.40 -18.92
N ILE A 37 -8.50 13.77 -19.73
CA ILE A 37 -8.65 13.25 -21.09
C ILE A 37 -8.11 14.29 -22.07
N ARG A 38 -7.17 13.88 -22.92
CA ARG A 38 -6.62 14.68 -24.00
C ARG A 38 -6.53 13.81 -25.25
N GLU A 39 -6.93 14.36 -26.39
CA GLU A 39 -6.88 13.64 -27.68
C GLU A 39 -7.54 12.24 -27.60
N GLY A 40 -8.65 12.13 -26.87
CA GLY A 40 -9.37 10.87 -26.71
C GLY A 40 -8.71 9.83 -25.80
N LYS A 41 -7.63 10.17 -25.08
CA LYS A 41 -6.91 9.27 -24.19
C LYS A 41 -6.82 9.84 -22.76
N ALA A 42 -6.83 8.95 -21.77
CA ALA A 42 -6.66 9.34 -20.38
C ALA A 42 -5.18 9.51 -20.03
N SER A 43 -4.88 10.45 -19.14
CA SER A 43 -3.54 10.65 -18.57
C SER A 43 -3.62 10.96 -17.08
N ILE A 44 -2.62 10.52 -16.30
CA ILE A 44 -2.54 10.74 -14.84
C ILE A 44 -1.55 11.87 -14.56
N ARG A 45 -2.02 12.89 -13.84
CA ARG A 45 -1.16 13.96 -13.30
C ARG A 45 -0.48 13.42 -12.03
N LYS A 46 0.82 13.14 -12.13
CA LYS A 46 1.60 12.46 -11.08
C LYS A 46 1.47 13.11 -9.69
N GLY A 47 1.66 14.40 -9.56
CA GLY A 47 1.59 15.08 -8.25
C GLY A 47 0.19 15.08 -7.56
N TRP A 48 -0.87 14.71 -8.28
CA TRP A 48 -2.26 14.72 -7.80
C TRP A 48 -2.83 13.32 -7.56
N CYS A 49 -2.22 12.30 -8.13
CA CYS A 49 -2.65 10.91 -7.90
C CYS A 49 -2.31 10.50 -6.46
N VAL A 50 -3.22 9.74 -5.86
CA VAL A 50 -3.08 9.19 -4.49
C VAL A 50 -3.14 7.66 -4.49
N ASP A 51 -3.07 7.04 -5.65
CA ASP A 51 -3.12 5.59 -5.89
C ASP A 51 -4.27 4.85 -5.19
N CYS A 52 -5.44 5.48 -5.09
CA CYS A 52 -6.62 4.92 -4.40
C CYS A 52 -7.32 3.79 -5.16
N GLY A 53 -7.02 3.57 -6.46
CA GLY A 53 -7.59 2.50 -7.27
C GLY A 53 -9.01 2.75 -7.82
N GLU A 54 -9.70 3.85 -7.49
CA GLU A 54 -11.07 4.10 -7.94
C GLU A 54 -11.22 4.17 -9.47
N CYS A 55 -10.21 4.69 -10.16
CA CYS A 55 -10.20 4.72 -11.62
C CYS A 55 -10.05 3.33 -12.25
N LEU A 56 -9.32 2.42 -11.60
CA LEU A 56 -9.16 1.02 -12.02
C LEU A 56 -10.52 0.32 -12.03
N LYS A 57 -11.28 0.41 -10.91
CA LYS A 57 -12.62 -0.17 -10.79
C LYS A 57 -13.61 0.42 -11.78
N ALA A 58 -13.47 1.70 -12.12
CA ALA A 58 -14.39 2.43 -12.95
C ALA A 58 -14.16 2.28 -14.47
N CYS A 59 -13.06 1.63 -14.89
CA CYS A 59 -12.68 1.56 -16.30
C CYS A 59 -13.40 0.41 -17.03
N PRO A 60 -14.41 0.68 -17.90
CA PRO A 60 -15.12 -0.38 -18.62
C PRO A 60 -14.28 -1.05 -19.71
N ALA A 61 -13.23 -0.37 -20.18
CA ALA A 61 -12.28 -0.90 -21.16
C ALA A 61 -11.09 -1.62 -20.53
N GLU A 62 -11.06 -1.71 -19.20
CA GLU A 62 -9.93 -2.28 -18.43
C GLU A 62 -8.57 -1.75 -18.87
N ALA A 63 -8.54 -0.47 -19.28
CA ALA A 63 -7.33 0.19 -19.77
C ALA A 63 -6.44 0.73 -18.65
N ILE A 64 -6.89 0.64 -17.38
CA ILE A 64 -6.10 1.04 -16.21
C ILE A 64 -5.65 -0.23 -15.49
N TYR A 65 -4.38 -0.31 -15.19
CA TYR A 65 -3.77 -1.46 -14.54
C TYR A 65 -2.79 -1.03 -13.47
N VAL A 66 -2.42 -1.96 -12.58
CA VAL A 66 -1.39 -1.76 -11.57
C VAL A 66 -0.08 -2.33 -12.12
N GLU A 67 0.94 -1.48 -12.22
CA GLU A 67 2.30 -1.93 -12.51
C GLU A 67 2.88 -2.55 -11.23
N GLN A 68 3.29 -3.80 -11.34
CA GLN A 68 3.83 -4.57 -10.22
C GLN A 68 5.10 -5.30 -10.66
N ASP A 69 5.93 -5.65 -9.70
CA ASP A 69 7.10 -6.46 -9.95
C ASP A 69 6.74 -7.87 -10.41
N ASP A 70 7.64 -8.49 -11.17
CA ASP A 70 7.52 -9.89 -11.53
C ASP A 70 7.68 -10.75 -10.27
N PHE A 71 6.70 -11.63 -10.02
CA PHE A 71 6.74 -12.55 -8.89
C PHE A 71 8.00 -13.43 -8.90
N GLN A 72 8.54 -13.73 -10.07
CA GLN A 72 9.77 -14.53 -10.18
C GLN A 72 10.98 -13.89 -9.48
N LYS A 73 10.99 -12.58 -9.28
CA LYS A 73 12.07 -11.89 -8.55
C LYS A 73 12.22 -12.35 -7.10
N ILE A 74 11.14 -12.89 -6.50
CA ILE A 74 11.21 -13.40 -5.13
C ILE A 74 12.22 -14.53 -4.98
N PHE A 75 12.47 -15.28 -6.06
CA PHE A 75 13.41 -16.39 -6.05
C PHE A 75 14.88 -15.98 -6.10
N ASP A 76 15.17 -14.70 -6.33
CA ASP A 76 16.53 -14.14 -6.25
C ASP A 76 16.99 -14.00 -4.79
N TYR A 77 16.05 -14.05 -3.84
CA TYR A 77 16.31 -13.92 -2.41
C TYR A 77 16.45 -15.28 -1.72
N LYS A 78 17.33 -15.35 -0.69
CA LYS A 78 17.48 -16.56 0.14
C LYS A 78 16.34 -16.67 1.17
N ALA A 79 16.06 -15.57 1.87
CA ALA A 79 14.90 -15.46 2.76
C ALA A 79 13.75 -14.81 2.00
N ARG A 80 12.84 -15.62 1.51
CA ARG A 80 11.63 -15.19 0.80
C ARG A 80 10.48 -15.09 1.79
N VAL A 81 10.15 -13.85 2.13
CA VAL A 81 9.23 -13.54 3.21
C VAL A 81 7.86 -13.15 2.65
N VAL A 82 6.79 -13.69 3.23
CA VAL A 82 5.44 -13.20 2.99
C VAL A 82 4.80 -12.74 4.29
N LEU A 83 4.23 -11.54 4.27
CA LEU A 83 3.48 -10.96 5.37
C LEU A 83 1.99 -11.16 5.10
N VAL A 84 1.34 -11.96 5.93
CA VAL A 84 -0.05 -12.37 5.77
C VAL A 84 -0.95 -11.58 6.73
N PRO A 85 -1.76 -10.64 6.26
CA PRO A 85 -2.76 -9.98 7.10
C PRO A 85 -4.02 -10.86 7.23
N THR A 86 -4.73 -10.75 8.35
CA THR A 86 -5.98 -11.49 8.61
C THR A 86 -7.04 -11.30 7.51
N VAL A 87 -7.06 -10.13 6.88
CA VAL A 87 -7.97 -9.88 5.74
C VAL A 87 -7.68 -10.77 4.53
N PHE A 88 -6.45 -11.25 4.37
CA PHE A 88 -6.10 -12.25 3.34
C PHE A 88 -6.69 -13.61 3.69
N ILE A 89 -6.52 -14.04 4.95
CA ILE A 89 -7.09 -15.30 5.45
C ILE A 89 -8.61 -15.32 5.29
N GLY A 90 -9.26 -14.19 5.55
CA GLY A 90 -10.71 -14.02 5.40
C GLY A 90 -11.26 -14.11 3.96
N GLN A 91 -10.40 -14.17 2.93
CA GLN A 91 -10.81 -14.37 1.54
C GLN A 91 -11.11 -15.84 1.22
N PHE A 92 -10.62 -16.76 2.05
CA PHE A 92 -10.78 -18.19 1.84
C PHE A 92 -12.11 -18.72 2.42
N SER A 93 -12.47 -19.91 2.03
CA SER A 93 -13.63 -20.60 2.58
C SER A 93 -13.48 -20.82 4.08
N LYS A 94 -14.59 -20.74 4.84
CA LYS A 94 -14.62 -21.10 6.27
C LYS A 94 -14.15 -22.53 6.60
N TYR A 95 -14.00 -23.37 5.59
CA TYR A 95 -13.50 -24.75 5.72
C TYR A 95 -12.00 -24.86 5.48
N THR A 96 -11.37 -23.79 5.01
CA THR A 96 -9.91 -23.75 4.81
C THR A 96 -9.26 -23.24 6.09
N THR A 97 -8.33 -24.01 6.63
CA THR A 97 -7.62 -23.65 7.86
C THR A 97 -6.45 -22.69 7.58
N GLU A 98 -5.98 -21.99 8.60
CA GLU A 98 -4.77 -21.15 8.49
C GLU A 98 -3.54 -21.99 8.07
N GLU A 99 -3.42 -23.18 8.64
CA GLU A 99 -2.31 -24.10 8.36
C GLU A 99 -2.29 -24.51 6.88
N GLU A 100 -3.46 -24.75 6.28
CA GLU A 100 -3.57 -25.06 4.85
C GLU A 100 -3.14 -23.87 3.98
N ILE A 101 -3.53 -22.66 4.37
CA ILE A 101 -3.14 -21.42 3.66
C ILE A 101 -1.63 -21.23 3.76
N PHE A 102 -1.05 -21.37 4.95
CA PHE A 102 0.39 -21.21 5.15
C PHE A 102 1.19 -22.29 4.44
N SER A 103 0.72 -23.54 4.45
CA SER A 103 1.33 -24.63 3.71
C SER A 103 1.37 -24.34 2.21
N ALA A 104 0.28 -23.82 1.64
CA ALA A 104 0.23 -23.42 0.24
C ALA A 104 1.23 -22.28 -0.08
N LEU A 105 1.43 -21.33 0.85
CA LEU A 105 2.43 -20.27 0.68
C LEU A 105 3.86 -20.83 0.69
N TYR A 106 4.17 -21.81 1.53
CA TYR A 106 5.46 -22.52 1.48
C TYR A 106 5.62 -23.30 0.19
N GLU A 107 4.58 -23.94 -0.34
CA GLU A 107 4.61 -24.62 -1.64
C GLU A 107 4.82 -23.67 -2.81
N LEU A 108 4.37 -22.42 -2.71
CA LEU A 108 4.65 -21.37 -3.69
C LEU A 108 6.10 -20.90 -3.68
N GLY A 109 6.89 -21.33 -2.69
CA GLY A 109 8.32 -21.06 -2.61
C GLY A 109 8.75 -20.03 -1.57
N PHE A 110 7.83 -19.50 -0.75
CA PHE A 110 8.21 -18.68 0.40
C PHE A 110 8.93 -19.52 1.45
N THR A 111 9.94 -18.95 2.09
CA THR A 111 10.70 -19.61 3.16
C THR A 111 10.22 -19.20 4.56
N HIS A 112 9.59 -18.04 4.65
CA HIS A 112 9.07 -17.48 5.90
C HIS A 112 7.68 -16.90 5.68
N VAL A 113 6.75 -17.28 6.55
CA VAL A 113 5.35 -16.78 6.55
C VAL A 113 5.09 -16.15 7.90
N PHE A 114 4.80 -14.85 7.92
CA PHE A 114 4.54 -14.10 9.14
C PHE A 114 3.19 -13.40 9.12
N GLN A 115 2.49 -13.43 10.25
CA GLN A 115 1.24 -12.71 10.43
C GLN A 115 1.49 -11.23 10.75
N VAL A 116 0.76 -10.35 10.09
CA VAL A 116 0.87 -8.90 10.30
C VAL A 116 0.37 -8.49 11.69
N GLU A 117 -0.60 -9.23 12.23
CA GLU A 117 -1.22 -8.97 13.52
C GLU A 117 -0.27 -9.08 14.71
N PHE A 118 0.87 -9.73 14.55
CA PHE A 118 1.87 -9.86 15.61
C PHE A 118 2.33 -8.50 16.16
N THR A 119 2.43 -7.48 15.31
CA THR A 119 2.83 -6.13 15.74
C THR A 119 1.66 -5.22 16.09
N ALA A 120 0.42 -5.67 15.88
CA ALA A 120 -0.77 -4.84 16.02
C ALA A 120 -0.95 -4.29 17.44
N ASP A 121 -0.63 -5.08 18.46
CA ASP A 121 -0.75 -4.66 19.87
C ASP A 121 0.25 -3.54 20.21
N MET A 122 1.47 -3.65 19.72
CA MET A 122 2.50 -2.60 19.90
C MET A 122 2.09 -1.30 19.25
N ILE A 123 1.56 -1.38 18.03
CA ILE A 123 1.09 -0.22 17.27
C ILE A 123 -0.12 0.41 17.94
N HIS A 124 -1.05 -0.40 18.43
CA HIS A 124 -2.23 0.09 19.16
C HIS A 124 -1.84 0.90 20.40
N ARG A 125 -0.90 0.40 21.19
CA ARG A 125 -0.40 1.14 22.38
C ARG A 125 0.26 2.46 21.98
N GLU A 126 1.06 2.47 20.93
CA GLU A 126 1.70 3.69 20.46
C GLU A 126 0.68 4.70 19.92
N MET A 127 -0.34 4.22 19.20
CA MET A 127 -1.45 5.06 18.76
C MET A 127 -2.17 5.72 19.92
N LEU A 128 -2.54 4.96 20.95
CA LEU A 128 -3.22 5.49 22.14
C LEU A 128 -2.36 6.56 22.80
N ARG A 129 -1.06 6.31 22.98
CA ARG A 129 -0.11 7.27 23.55
C ARG A 129 -0.06 8.56 22.74
N GLN A 130 0.04 8.49 21.43
CA GLN A 130 0.06 9.67 20.58
C GLN A 130 -1.29 10.41 20.55
N MET A 131 -2.40 9.67 20.58
CA MET A 131 -3.75 10.28 20.65
C MET A 131 -3.95 11.09 21.94
N GLU A 132 -3.43 10.62 23.06
CA GLU A 132 -3.47 11.34 24.34
C GLU A 132 -2.63 12.61 24.33
N GLN A 133 -1.49 12.58 23.65
CA GLN A 133 -0.53 13.69 23.56
C GLN A 133 -0.82 14.67 22.43
N ALA A 134 -1.73 14.31 21.50
CA ALA A 134 -2.03 15.15 20.35
C ALA A 134 -2.75 16.44 20.76
N GLU A 135 -2.17 17.57 20.39
CA GLU A 135 -2.75 18.91 20.61
C GLU A 135 -3.86 19.19 19.60
N GLU A 136 -3.65 18.78 18.34
CA GLU A 136 -4.61 18.99 17.26
C GLU A 136 -5.70 17.89 17.24
N LYS A 137 -6.96 18.30 17.05
CA LYS A 137 -8.12 17.42 16.94
C LYS A 137 -8.95 17.79 15.70
N PRO A 138 -9.55 16.81 15.03
CA PRO A 138 -9.53 15.35 15.25
C PRO A 138 -8.19 14.72 14.92
N VAL A 139 -7.89 13.58 15.51
CA VAL A 139 -6.70 12.78 15.21
C VAL A 139 -7.00 11.81 14.07
N ILE A 140 -6.11 11.74 13.08
CA ILE A 140 -6.29 10.95 11.85
C ILE A 140 -5.23 9.86 11.79
N SER A 141 -5.66 8.62 11.52
CA SER A 141 -4.74 7.48 11.34
C SER A 141 -3.94 7.59 10.03
N SER A 142 -2.63 7.30 10.10
CA SER A 142 -1.71 7.23 8.95
C SER A 142 -1.66 5.88 8.25
N PHE A 143 -2.47 4.90 8.64
CA PHE A 143 -2.37 3.53 8.13
C PHE A 143 -2.66 3.39 6.64
N CYS A 144 -3.51 4.23 6.09
CA CYS A 144 -3.81 4.21 4.67
C CYS A 144 -2.98 5.28 3.92
N PRO A 145 -1.98 4.91 3.13
CA PRO A 145 -1.14 5.88 2.42
C PRO A 145 -1.94 6.72 1.41
N ALA A 146 -3.01 6.16 0.83
CA ALA A 146 -3.89 6.90 -0.06
C ALA A 146 -4.63 8.04 0.67
N ILE A 147 -5.09 7.81 1.91
CA ILE A 147 -5.73 8.84 2.75
C ILE A 147 -4.71 9.91 3.15
N VAL A 148 -3.52 9.52 3.59
CA VAL A 148 -2.44 10.47 3.93
C VAL A 148 -2.13 11.36 2.71
N ARG A 149 -1.96 10.76 1.55
CA ARG A 149 -1.71 11.51 0.31
C ARG A 149 -2.89 12.38 -0.11
N LEU A 150 -4.12 11.93 0.07
CA LEU A 150 -5.33 12.70 -0.18
C LEU A 150 -5.35 13.97 0.70
N ILE A 151 -5.03 13.83 1.97
CA ILE A 151 -4.94 14.97 2.91
C ILE A 151 -3.88 15.94 2.43
N GLN A 152 -2.67 15.49 2.12
CA GLN A 152 -1.59 16.34 1.62
C GLN A 152 -1.97 17.13 0.37
N VAL A 153 -2.73 16.51 -0.55
CA VAL A 153 -3.08 17.11 -1.86
C VAL A 153 -4.32 18.01 -1.78
N ARG A 154 -5.32 17.62 -0.98
CA ARG A 154 -6.64 18.27 -0.97
C ARG A 154 -6.96 19.04 0.30
N PHE A 155 -6.39 18.63 1.42
CA PHE A 155 -6.70 19.15 2.75
C PHE A 155 -5.44 19.44 3.56
N PRO A 156 -4.49 20.24 3.05
CA PRO A 156 -3.19 20.45 3.70
C PRO A 156 -3.28 20.98 5.13
N ALA A 157 -4.37 21.65 5.50
CA ALA A 157 -4.62 22.11 6.87
C ALA A 157 -4.83 20.97 7.88
N LEU A 158 -5.06 19.73 7.43
CA LEU A 158 -5.22 18.54 8.28
C LEU A 158 -3.94 17.70 8.39
N VAL A 159 -2.82 18.15 7.83
CA VAL A 159 -1.57 17.37 7.86
C VAL A 159 -1.08 17.17 9.30
N ASP A 160 -1.19 18.20 10.14
CA ASP A 160 -0.76 18.14 11.54
C ASP A 160 -1.67 17.27 12.43
N ASN A 161 -2.86 16.93 11.93
CA ASN A 161 -3.77 15.99 12.59
C ASN A 161 -3.40 14.51 12.35
N ILE A 162 -2.44 14.20 11.46
CA ILE A 162 -2.08 12.83 11.10
C ILE A 162 -1.13 12.27 12.16
N LEU A 163 -1.48 11.11 12.74
CA LEU A 163 -0.59 10.36 13.62
C LEU A 163 0.66 9.89 12.87
N LEU A 164 1.83 10.05 13.47
CA LEU A 164 3.12 9.58 12.93
C LEU A 164 3.42 8.15 13.38
N VAL A 165 2.52 7.23 13.07
CA VAL A 165 2.65 5.80 13.40
C VAL A 165 2.77 4.98 12.12
N LYS A 166 3.74 4.07 12.07
CA LYS A 166 3.87 3.13 10.94
C LYS A 166 2.63 2.25 10.83
N SER A 167 2.25 1.90 9.61
CA SER A 167 1.19 0.91 9.39
C SER A 167 1.61 -0.46 9.97
N PRO A 168 0.64 -1.32 10.35
CA PRO A 168 0.94 -2.68 10.84
C PRO A 168 1.86 -3.45 9.89
N VAL A 169 1.62 -3.40 8.59
CA VAL A 169 2.46 -4.07 7.59
C VAL A 169 3.90 -3.56 7.63
N ASN A 170 4.10 -2.23 7.65
CA ASN A 170 5.44 -1.65 7.68
C ASN A 170 6.18 -1.95 8.98
N ALA A 171 5.46 -1.97 10.11
CA ALA A 171 6.06 -2.32 11.40
C ALA A 171 6.46 -3.79 11.43
N THR A 172 5.59 -4.69 10.95
CA THR A 172 5.88 -6.13 10.84
C THR A 172 7.05 -6.39 9.92
N ALA A 173 7.09 -5.76 8.74
CA ALA A 173 8.22 -5.87 7.83
C ALA A 173 9.54 -5.43 8.49
N THR A 174 9.54 -4.28 9.17
CA THR A 174 10.74 -3.79 9.87
C THR A 174 11.19 -4.74 10.99
N TYR A 175 10.23 -5.32 11.73
CA TYR A 175 10.52 -6.24 12.82
C TYR A 175 11.16 -7.53 12.33
N TYR A 176 10.51 -8.20 11.37
CA TYR A 176 11.00 -9.48 10.85
C TYR A 176 12.26 -9.35 10.01
N HIS A 177 12.43 -8.22 9.30
CA HIS A 177 13.67 -7.95 8.59
C HIS A 177 14.87 -7.91 9.56
N LYS A 178 14.74 -7.20 10.70
CA LYS A 178 15.77 -7.17 11.73
C LYS A 178 16.02 -8.54 12.37
N MET A 179 14.95 -9.29 12.64
CA MET A 179 15.06 -10.63 13.19
C MET A 179 15.86 -11.55 12.27
N LEU A 180 15.59 -11.51 10.96
CA LEU A 180 16.31 -12.31 9.97
C LEU A 180 17.77 -11.86 9.80
N GLU A 181 18.07 -10.56 9.96
CA GLU A 181 19.47 -10.08 10.02
C GLU A 181 20.21 -10.63 11.25
N GLU A 182 19.54 -10.72 12.41
CA GLU A 182 20.09 -11.34 13.62
C GLU A 182 20.28 -12.85 13.46
N ASP A 183 19.45 -13.52 12.64
CA ASP A 183 19.58 -14.93 12.27
C ASP A 183 20.67 -15.19 11.23
N GLY A 184 21.34 -14.13 10.74
CA GLY A 184 22.53 -14.22 9.88
C GLY A 184 22.29 -14.01 8.39
N PHE A 185 21.10 -13.60 7.95
CA PHE A 185 20.87 -13.17 6.58
C PHE A 185 21.39 -11.74 6.39
N SER A 186 21.98 -11.45 5.23
CA SER A 186 22.26 -10.05 4.86
C SER A 186 20.97 -9.36 4.39
N SER A 187 20.91 -8.04 4.51
CA SER A 187 19.73 -7.26 4.09
C SER A 187 19.38 -7.47 2.60
N GLU A 188 20.38 -7.74 1.77
CA GLU A 188 20.22 -8.02 0.32
C GLU A 188 19.68 -9.44 0.03
N GLU A 189 19.73 -10.34 1.00
CA GLU A 189 19.25 -11.72 0.89
C GLU A 189 17.80 -11.89 1.33
N ILE A 190 17.19 -10.83 1.88
CA ILE A 190 15.82 -10.81 2.40
C ILE A 190 14.92 -10.09 1.39
N GLY A 191 13.85 -10.77 0.93
CA GLY A 191 12.90 -10.22 -0.02
C GLY A 191 11.45 -10.64 0.25
#